data_ebf80489a097df51af21da7e64cd5c50
#
_entry.id   ebf80489a097df51af21da7e64cd5c50
#
_cell.length_a   1.000
_cell.length_b   1.000
_cell.length_c   1.000
_cell.angle_alpha   90.00
_cell.angle_beta   90.00
_cell.angle_gamma   90.00
#
_symmetry.space_group_name_H-M   'P 1'
#
loop_
_entity.id
_entity.type
_entity.pdbx_description
1 polymer ?
#
loop_
_entity_poly.entity_id
_entity_poly.type
_entity_poly.pdbx_seq_one_letter_code
_entity_poly.pdbx_strand_id
1 'polypeptide(L)'
;LRSVGPAIDVYKMIASLKPSNTNYAGTVQAAYSAYNMLSSTEKQYVTNFATLQEAKNNADSVQTVISKIAGISPTSRNYAKQVEEALAMYNSLPSAVRKLVTNYDALKSSQKEADTVDKVRQLISEINPNASNFESKLKSARSAYDKLSTQQKRLVSNYFLLEDYEAQLNNSSFFF
;
A
#
# COMPACT_ATOMS: atom_id res chain seq x y z
N LEU A 1 -18.56 28.77 -40.98
CA LEU A 1 -18.94 28.54 -39.56
C LEU A 1 -18.37 27.20 -39.14
N ARG A 2 -17.25 27.21 -38.38
CA ARG A 2 -16.73 25.98 -37.77
C ARG A 2 -17.68 25.61 -36.65
N SER A 3 -18.11 24.33 -36.63
CA SER A 3 -18.99 23.79 -35.62
C SER A 3 -18.24 23.74 -34.28
N VAL A 4 -18.81 24.32 -33.21
CA VAL A 4 -18.36 24.19 -31.84
C VAL A 4 -18.93 22.91 -31.18
N GLY A 5 -19.69 22.12 -31.93
CA GLY A 5 -20.33 20.90 -31.47
C GLY A 5 -19.38 19.93 -30.73
N PRO A 6 -18.25 19.55 -31.36
CA PRO A 6 -17.30 18.66 -30.72
C PRO A 6 -16.76 19.18 -29.40
N ALA A 7 -16.51 20.48 -29.25
CA ALA A 7 -16.06 21.10 -28.01
C ALA A 7 -17.13 21.04 -26.92
N ILE A 8 -18.40 21.25 -27.30
CA ILE A 8 -19.53 21.15 -26.38
C ILE A 8 -19.68 19.70 -25.86
N ASP A 9 -19.52 18.70 -26.73
CA ASP A 9 -19.58 17.31 -26.36
C ASP A 9 -18.48 16.94 -25.37
N VAL A 10 -17.24 17.38 -25.63
CA VAL A 10 -16.11 17.18 -24.70
C VAL A 10 -16.36 17.89 -23.37
N TYR A 11 -16.87 19.12 -23.38
CA TYR A 11 -17.25 19.84 -22.16
C TYR A 11 -18.25 19.04 -21.32
N LYS A 12 -19.28 18.47 -21.95
CA LYS A 12 -20.29 17.64 -21.26
C LYS A 12 -19.70 16.34 -20.72
N MET A 13 -18.82 15.68 -21.49
CA MET A 13 -18.12 14.49 -21.01
C MET A 13 -17.35 14.79 -19.74
N ILE A 14 -16.60 15.89 -19.70
CA ILE A 14 -15.82 16.32 -18.53
C ILE A 14 -16.75 16.63 -17.36
N ALA A 15 -17.85 17.37 -17.59
CA ALA A 15 -18.81 17.72 -16.55
C ALA A 15 -19.52 16.50 -15.92
N SER A 16 -19.57 15.39 -16.65
CA SER A 16 -20.16 14.12 -16.16
C SER A 16 -19.19 13.22 -15.37
N LEU A 17 -17.89 13.56 -15.33
CA LEU A 17 -16.89 12.76 -14.64
C LEU A 17 -17.12 12.77 -13.12
N LYS A 18 -17.33 11.58 -12.56
CA LYS A 18 -17.49 11.38 -11.11
C LYS A 18 -16.74 10.12 -10.69
N PRO A 19 -15.97 10.13 -9.59
CA PRO A 19 -15.32 8.92 -9.06
C PRO A 19 -16.29 7.78 -8.70
N SER A 20 -17.60 8.09 -8.61
CA SER A 20 -18.64 7.09 -8.38
C SER A 20 -19.08 6.34 -9.64
N ASN A 21 -18.66 6.81 -10.82
CA ASN A 21 -19.06 6.18 -12.07
C ASN A 21 -18.37 4.81 -12.21
N THR A 22 -19.12 3.84 -12.68
CA THR A 22 -18.55 2.56 -13.15
C THR A 22 -17.53 2.86 -14.25
N ASN A 23 -16.36 2.22 -14.18
CA ASN A 23 -15.28 2.46 -15.15
C ASN A 23 -14.81 3.93 -15.22
N TYR A 24 -14.63 4.58 -14.06
CA TYR A 24 -14.16 5.96 -13.98
C TYR A 24 -12.91 6.23 -14.83
N ALA A 25 -11.88 5.37 -14.72
CA ALA A 25 -10.64 5.50 -15.48
C ALA A 25 -10.89 5.48 -17.01
N GLY A 26 -11.78 4.60 -17.47
CA GLY A 26 -12.16 4.52 -18.89
C GLY A 26 -12.90 5.76 -19.38
N THR A 27 -13.81 6.32 -18.57
CA THR A 27 -14.54 7.55 -18.91
C THR A 27 -13.61 8.76 -18.95
N VAL A 28 -12.65 8.86 -18.02
CA VAL A 28 -11.61 9.89 -18.02
C VAL A 28 -10.73 9.77 -19.27
N GLN A 29 -10.29 8.56 -19.62
CA GLN A 29 -9.48 8.33 -20.81
C GLN A 29 -10.23 8.68 -22.09
N ALA A 30 -11.52 8.33 -22.20
CA ALA A 30 -12.36 8.68 -23.33
C ALA A 30 -12.50 10.20 -23.50
N ALA A 31 -12.75 10.93 -22.40
CA ALA A 31 -12.83 12.40 -22.42
C ALA A 31 -11.48 13.03 -22.83
N TYR A 32 -10.37 12.48 -22.33
CA TYR A 32 -9.03 12.97 -22.68
C TYR A 32 -8.69 12.74 -24.16
N SER A 33 -9.04 11.57 -24.68
CA SER A 33 -8.87 11.27 -26.12
C SER A 33 -9.72 12.19 -26.99
N ALA A 34 -11.00 12.39 -26.63
CA ALA A 34 -11.87 13.31 -27.34
C ALA A 34 -11.36 14.74 -27.33
N TYR A 35 -10.85 15.23 -26.18
CA TYR A 35 -10.21 16.55 -26.11
C TYR A 35 -9.00 16.68 -27.03
N ASN A 36 -8.15 15.64 -27.09
CA ASN A 36 -6.96 15.67 -27.93
C ASN A 36 -7.27 15.71 -29.43
N MET A 37 -8.43 15.21 -29.84
CA MET A 37 -8.90 15.24 -31.23
C MET A 37 -9.42 16.63 -31.66
N LEU A 38 -9.69 17.52 -30.72
CA LEU A 38 -10.14 18.88 -31.01
C LEU A 38 -9.02 19.71 -31.62
N SER A 39 -9.38 20.58 -32.59
CA SER A 39 -8.49 21.62 -33.10
C SER A 39 -8.11 22.63 -32.02
N SER A 40 -7.03 23.38 -32.22
CA SER A 40 -6.61 24.44 -31.30
C SER A 40 -7.70 25.48 -31.02
N THR A 41 -8.54 25.78 -32.02
CA THR A 41 -9.64 26.72 -31.90
C THR A 41 -10.77 26.11 -31.02
N GLU A 42 -11.12 24.85 -31.25
CA GLU A 42 -12.19 24.16 -30.47
C GLU A 42 -11.78 23.98 -29.03
N LYS A 43 -10.51 23.69 -28.74
CA LYS A 43 -9.99 23.56 -27.36
C LYS A 43 -10.23 24.79 -26.52
N GLN A 44 -10.27 25.98 -27.11
CA GLN A 44 -10.55 27.24 -26.38
C GLN A 44 -11.96 27.30 -25.80
N TYR A 45 -12.91 26.51 -26.34
CA TYR A 45 -14.28 26.43 -25.83
C TYR A 45 -14.47 25.40 -24.72
N VAL A 46 -13.44 24.58 -24.45
CA VAL A 46 -13.47 23.59 -23.34
C VAL A 46 -12.93 24.24 -22.04
N THR A 47 -13.77 25.04 -21.41
CA THR A 47 -13.37 25.86 -20.24
C THR A 47 -13.14 25.04 -18.97
N ASN A 48 -13.57 23.77 -18.94
CA ASN A 48 -13.40 22.85 -17.81
C ASN A 48 -12.25 21.85 -17.99
N PHE A 49 -11.26 22.16 -18.83
CA PHE A 49 -10.11 21.26 -19.06
C PHE A 49 -9.30 20.96 -17.81
N ALA A 50 -9.18 21.93 -16.88
CA ALA A 50 -8.49 21.70 -15.59
C ALA A 50 -9.12 20.54 -14.80
N THR A 51 -10.46 20.41 -14.83
CA THR A 51 -11.17 19.27 -14.21
C THR A 51 -10.78 17.94 -14.86
N LEU A 52 -10.62 17.92 -16.18
CA LEU A 52 -10.16 16.72 -16.90
C LEU A 52 -8.73 16.35 -16.50
N GLN A 53 -7.84 17.34 -16.39
CA GLN A 53 -6.46 17.11 -15.97
C GLN A 53 -6.41 16.53 -14.54
N GLU A 54 -7.19 17.08 -13.63
CA GLU A 54 -7.30 16.56 -12.25
C GLU A 54 -7.84 15.11 -12.25
N ALA A 55 -8.91 14.86 -13.01
CA ALA A 55 -9.49 13.52 -13.13
C ALA A 55 -8.47 12.51 -13.70
N LYS A 56 -7.70 12.91 -14.69
CA LYS A 56 -6.63 12.07 -15.27
C LYS A 56 -5.54 11.77 -14.26
N ASN A 57 -5.05 12.78 -13.55
CA ASN A 57 -4.04 12.60 -12.50
C ASN A 57 -4.54 11.67 -11.40
N ASN A 58 -5.79 11.81 -10.99
CA ASN A 58 -6.43 10.95 -9.99
C ASN A 58 -6.54 9.50 -10.48
N ALA A 59 -6.96 9.28 -11.72
CA ALA A 59 -7.06 7.95 -12.32
C ALA A 59 -5.69 7.27 -12.42
N ASP A 60 -4.66 7.99 -12.86
CA ASP A 60 -3.29 7.50 -12.97
C ASP A 60 -2.70 7.18 -11.59
N SER A 61 -2.96 8.03 -10.59
CA SER A 61 -2.52 7.80 -9.21
C SER A 61 -3.17 6.56 -8.61
N VAL A 62 -4.46 6.34 -8.83
CA VAL A 62 -5.17 5.13 -8.40
C VAL A 62 -4.53 3.89 -9.03
N GLN A 63 -4.27 3.92 -10.35
CA GLN A 63 -3.63 2.79 -11.03
C GLN A 63 -2.22 2.53 -10.51
N THR A 64 -1.47 3.57 -10.20
CA THR A 64 -0.14 3.45 -9.59
C THR A 64 -0.20 2.76 -8.22
N VAL A 65 -1.17 3.13 -7.39
CA VAL A 65 -1.39 2.49 -6.08
C VAL A 65 -1.78 1.02 -6.25
N ILE A 66 -2.70 0.69 -7.17
CA ILE A 66 -3.09 -0.69 -7.47
C ILE A 66 -1.86 -1.52 -7.86
N SER A 67 -1.02 -1.00 -8.76
CA SER A 67 0.21 -1.66 -9.20
C SER A 67 1.23 -1.83 -8.07
N LYS A 68 1.36 -0.81 -7.21
CA LYS A 68 2.26 -0.85 -6.04
C LYS A 68 1.83 -1.96 -5.06
N ILE A 69 0.54 -2.06 -4.77
CA ILE A 69 -0.02 -3.12 -3.91
C ILE A 69 0.21 -4.51 -4.53
N ALA A 70 -0.06 -4.65 -5.83
CA ALA A 70 0.16 -5.92 -6.55
C ALA A 70 1.63 -6.35 -6.56
N GLY A 71 2.56 -5.41 -6.46
CA GLY A 71 4.00 -5.66 -6.39
C GLY A 71 4.54 -6.01 -5.01
N ILE A 72 3.71 -6.01 -3.95
CA ILE A 72 4.14 -6.42 -2.62
C ILE A 72 4.49 -7.91 -2.62
N SER A 73 5.75 -8.22 -2.29
CA SER A 73 6.23 -9.60 -2.24
C SER A 73 6.45 -10.05 -0.80
N PRO A 74 5.65 -11.01 -0.31
CA PRO A 74 5.78 -11.52 1.05
C PRO A 74 7.11 -12.25 1.31
N THR A 75 7.86 -12.60 0.27
CA THR A 75 9.18 -13.23 0.38
C THR A 75 10.34 -12.23 0.34
N SER A 76 10.04 -10.96 0.08
CA SER A 76 11.04 -9.90 0.02
C SER A 76 11.55 -9.53 1.41
N ARG A 77 12.88 -9.34 1.55
CA ARG A 77 13.47 -8.73 2.76
C ARG A 77 12.94 -7.32 3.05
N ASN A 78 12.43 -6.65 2.03
CA ASN A 78 11.85 -5.31 2.10
C ASN A 78 10.32 -5.34 2.25
N TYR A 79 9.72 -6.46 2.64
CA TYR A 79 8.27 -6.63 2.71
C TYR A 79 7.59 -5.53 3.51
N ALA A 80 8.01 -5.29 4.74
CA ALA A 80 7.45 -4.24 5.60
C ALA A 80 7.54 -2.85 4.94
N LYS A 81 8.68 -2.54 4.33
CA LYS A 81 8.89 -1.27 3.60
C LYS A 81 7.96 -1.16 2.38
N GLN A 82 7.78 -2.25 1.62
CA GLN A 82 6.86 -2.26 0.48
C GLN A 82 5.42 -1.99 0.92
N VAL A 83 5.00 -2.56 2.05
CA VAL A 83 3.67 -2.34 2.65
C VAL A 83 3.53 -0.88 3.11
N GLU A 84 4.52 -0.34 3.81
CA GLU A 84 4.53 1.06 4.28
C GLU A 84 4.43 2.05 3.11
N GLU A 85 5.23 1.86 2.07
CA GLU A 85 5.20 2.69 0.87
C GLU A 85 3.84 2.64 0.17
N ALA A 86 3.25 1.45 0.03
CA ALA A 86 1.93 1.29 -0.58
C ALA A 86 0.83 1.98 0.25
N LEU A 87 0.88 1.88 1.59
CA LEU A 87 -0.02 2.58 2.50
C LEU A 87 0.12 4.10 2.40
N ALA A 88 1.36 4.61 2.35
CA ALA A 88 1.62 6.04 2.18
C ALA A 88 1.03 6.55 0.86
N MET A 89 1.23 5.81 -0.23
CA MET A 89 0.66 6.17 -1.54
C MET A 89 -0.87 6.13 -1.53
N TYR A 90 -1.49 5.09 -0.94
CA TYR A 90 -2.93 5.01 -0.79
C TYR A 90 -3.50 6.18 0.04
N ASN A 91 -2.84 6.53 1.15
CA ASN A 91 -3.26 7.62 2.01
C ASN A 91 -3.09 9.00 1.37
N SER A 92 -2.18 9.15 0.41
CA SER A 92 -2.01 10.39 -0.36
C SER A 92 -3.10 10.63 -1.41
N LEU A 93 -3.86 9.58 -1.79
CA LEU A 93 -4.97 9.73 -2.72
C LEU A 93 -6.08 10.62 -2.12
N PRO A 94 -6.73 11.48 -2.93
CA PRO A 94 -7.96 12.15 -2.52
C PRO A 94 -9.01 11.14 -2.05
N SER A 95 -9.72 11.46 -0.96
CA SER A 95 -10.70 10.55 -0.36
C SER A 95 -11.77 10.06 -1.34
N ALA A 96 -12.17 10.92 -2.28
CA ALA A 96 -13.16 10.60 -3.29
C ALA A 96 -12.76 9.44 -4.22
N VAL A 97 -11.46 9.24 -4.47
CA VAL A 97 -10.95 8.21 -5.40
C VAL A 97 -10.36 6.99 -4.71
N ARG A 98 -10.14 7.00 -3.39
CA ARG A 98 -9.60 5.85 -2.65
C ARG A 98 -10.39 4.56 -2.86
N LYS A 99 -11.72 4.66 -2.96
CA LYS A 99 -12.62 3.51 -3.21
C LYS A 99 -12.40 2.84 -4.57
N LEU A 100 -11.69 3.49 -5.49
CA LEU A 100 -11.34 2.94 -6.79
C LEU A 100 -10.13 1.99 -6.73
N VAL A 101 -9.42 1.93 -5.60
CA VAL A 101 -8.33 0.99 -5.36
C VAL A 101 -8.93 -0.38 -5.06
N THR A 102 -9.02 -1.22 -6.09
CA THR A 102 -9.73 -2.50 -6.07
C THR A 102 -9.07 -3.57 -5.20
N ASN A 103 -7.77 -3.44 -4.92
CA ASN A 103 -6.99 -4.40 -4.14
C ASN A 103 -6.60 -3.87 -2.75
N TYR A 104 -7.34 -2.92 -2.19
CA TYR A 104 -7.07 -2.36 -0.88
C TYR A 104 -7.15 -3.40 0.26
N ASP A 105 -8.03 -4.40 0.14
CA ASP A 105 -8.11 -5.48 1.13
C ASP A 105 -6.84 -6.32 1.18
N ALA A 106 -6.16 -6.51 0.05
CA ALA A 106 -4.86 -7.16 0.01
C ALA A 106 -3.80 -6.32 0.76
N LEU A 107 -3.82 -4.99 0.61
CA LEU A 107 -2.93 -4.09 1.34
C LEU A 107 -3.16 -4.17 2.85
N LYS A 108 -4.42 -4.18 3.31
CA LYS A 108 -4.75 -4.34 4.74
C LYS A 108 -4.26 -5.68 5.29
N SER A 109 -4.40 -6.75 4.53
CA SER A 109 -3.90 -8.07 4.92
C SER A 109 -2.37 -8.07 5.04
N SER A 110 -1.68 -7.48 4.07
CA SER A 110 -0.22 -7.34 4.10
C SER A 110 0.26 -6.49 5.27
N GLN A 111 -0.46 -5.41 5.60
CA GLN A 111 -0.17 -4.58 6.77
C GLN A 111 -0.26 -5.39 8.06
N LYS A 112 -1.35 -6.13 8.25
CA LYS A 112 -1.55 -6.98 9.43
C LYS A 112 -0.44 -8.03 9.58
N GLU A 113 0.01 -8.60 8.47
CA GLU A 113 1.14 -9.54 8.48
C GLU A 113 2.45 -8.86 8.87
N ALA A 114 2.75 -7.69 8.30
CA ALA A 114 3.94 -6.91 8.63
C ALA A 114 3.93 -6.51 10.10
N ASP A 115 2.82 -6.01 10.62
CA ASP A 115 2.65 -5.63 12.03
C ASP A 115 2.86 -6.83 12.97
N THR A 116 2.42 -8.03 12.56
CA THR A 116 2.60 -9.25 13.34
C THR A 116 4.07 -9.65 13.42
N VAL A 117 4.81 -9.57 12.32
CA VAL A 117 6.26 -9.83 12.28
C VAL A 117 7.02 -8.81 13.11
N ASP A 118 6.70 -7.52 12.95
CA ASP A 118 7.36 -6.44 13.70
C ASP A 118 7.14 -6.56 15.20
N LYS A 119 5.96 -6.98 15.63
CA LYS A 119 5.69 -7.26 17.04
C LYS A 119 6.57 -8.36 17.61
N VAL A 120 6.83 -9.42 16.85
CA VAL A 120 7.75 -10.48 17.28
C VAL A 120 9.19 -9.97 17.31
N ARG A 121 9.62 -9.20 16.30
CA ARG A 121 10.94 -8.56 16.30
C ARG A 121 11.15 -7.66 17.51
N GLN A 122 10.14 -6.88 17.88
CA GLN A 122 10.16 -6.03 19.06
C GLN A 122 10.29 -6.84 20.34
N LEU A 123 9.48 -7.91 20.52
CA LEU A 123 9.56 -8.79 21.67
C LEU A 123 10.97 -9.37 21.85
N ILE A 124 11.61 -9.79 20.76
CA ILE A 124 13.01 -10.28 20.78
C ILE A 124 13.98 -9.16 21.17
N SER A 125 13.82 -7.96 20.62
CA SER A 125 14.70 -6.81 20.89
C SER A 125 14.62 -6.32 22.34
N GLU A 126 13.50 -6.56 23.02
CA GLU A 126 13.30 -6.16 24.40
C GLU A 126 13.86 -7.16 25.44
N ILE A 127 14.41 -8.30 24.99
CA ILE A 127 15.03 -9.28 25.87
C ILE A 127 16.35 -8.73 26.40
N ASN A 128 16.49 -8.67 27.72
CA ASN A 128 17.75 -8.34 28.38
C ASN A 128 18.21 -9.54 29.23
N PRO A 129 19.34 -10.20 28.88
CA PRO A 129 19.84 -11.37 29.59
C PRO A 129 20.17 -11.13 31.06
N ASN A 130 20.43 -9.87 31.45
CA ASN A 130 20.79 -9.51 32.83
C ASN A 130 19.58 -9.10 33.68
N ALA A 131 18.37 -9.11 33.11
CA ALA A 131 17.16 -8.71 33.84
C ALA A 131 16.52 -9.90 34.56
N SER A 132 15.89 -9.65 35.70
CA SER A 132 15.19 -10.68 36.49
C SER A 132 14.04 -11.35 35.73
N ASN A 133 13.51 -10.69 34.69
CA ASN A 133 12.43 -11.21 33.84
C ASN A 133 12.94 -11.84 32.52
N PHE A 134 14.25 -12.11 32.40
CA PHE A 134 14.86 -12.67 31.20
C PHE A 134 14.13 -13.90 30.67
N GLU A 135 13.98 -14.93 31.51
CA GLU A 135 13.34 -16.19 31.12
C GLU A 135 11.89 -15.99 30.65
N SER A 136 11.12 -15.18 31.38
CA SER A 136 9.72 -14.94 31.01
C SER A 136 9.57 -14.16 29.69
N LYS A 137 10.44 -13.18 29.44
CA LYS A 137 10.52 -12.43 28.17
C LYS A 137 10.92 -13.37 27.02
N LEU A 138 11.91 -14.21 27.23
CA LEU A 138 12.38 -15.20 26.25
C LEU A 138 11.27 -16.19 25.87
N LYS A 139 10.56 -16.78 26.85
CA LYS A 139 9.40 -17.65 26.61
C LYS A 139 8.29 -16.96 25.84
N SER A 140 8.02 -15.69 26.16
CA SER A 140 6.99 -14.91 25.48
C SER A 140 7.36 -14.65 24.01
N ALA A 141 8.60 -14.27 23.74
CA ALA A 141 9.10 -14.04 22.37
C ALA A 141 9.09 -15.35 21.56
N ARG A 142 9.53 -16.48 22.15
CA ARG A 142 9.49 -17.80 21.51
C ARG A 142 8.05 -18.21 21.16
N SER A 143 7.13 -18.10 22.11
CA SER A 143 5.72 -18.41 21.87
C SER A 143 5.11 -17.56 20.77
N ALA A 144 5.46 -16.27 20.69
CA ALA A 144 5.00 -15.39 19.62
C ALA A 144 5.61 -15.78 18.26
N TYR A 145 6.90 -16.11 18.21
CA TYR A 145 7.57 -16.57 17.00
C TYR A 145 6.99 -17.89 16.48
N ASP A 146 6.72 -18.85 17.36
CA ASP A 146 6.22 -20.18 16.97
C ASP A 146 4.84 -20.12 16.33
N LYS A 147 4.03 -19.12 16.69
CA LYS A 147 2.70 -18.86 16.09
C LYS A 147 2.77 -18.26 14.69
N LEU A 148 3.93 -17.77 14.25
CA LEU A 148 4.10 -17.24 12.91
C LEU A 148 4.03 -18.35 11.87
N SER A 149 3.49 -18.01 10.67
CA SER A 149 3.59 -18.88 9.50
C SER A 149 5.05 -19.04 9.06
N THR A 150 5.34 -20.08 8.29
CA THR A 150 6.68 -20.32 7.74
C THR A 150 7.19 -19.10 6.97
N GLN A 151 6.31 -18.40 6.27
CA GLN A 151 6.66 -17.21 5.50
C GLN A 151 7.00 -16.02 6.41
N GLN A 152 6.18 -15.77 7.43
CA GLN A 152 6.42 -14.72 8.42
C GLN A 152 7.72 -14.95 9.21
N LYS A 153 8.01 -16.20 9.57
CA LYS A 153 9.26 -16.58 10.27
C LYS A 153 10.52 -16.14 9.51
N ARG A 154 10.49 -16.22 8.17
CA ARG A 154 11.61 -15.78 7.31
C ARG A 154 11.85 -14.26 7.36
N LEU A 155 10.84 -13.48 7.76
CA LEU A 155 10.90 -12.02 7.84
C LEU A 155 11.41 -11.52 9.21
N VAL A 156 11.54 -12.41 10.21
CA VAL A 156 12.06 -12.06 11.54
C VAL A 156 13.58 -11.97 11.49
N SER A 157 14.10 -10.79 11.16
CA SER A 157 15.53 -10.55 10.89
C SER A 157 16.44 -10.72 12.11
N ASN A 158 15.89 -10.64 13.32
CA ASN A 158 16.62 -10.79 14.58
C ASN A 158 16.37 -12.15 15.27
N TYR A 159 15.91 -13.15 14.53
CA TYR A 159 15.65 -14.50 15.05
C TYR A 159 16.89 -15.14 15.69
N PHE A 160 18.10 -14.86 15.14
CA PHE A 160 19.36 -15.35 15.68
C PHE A 160 19.59 -14.95 17.15
N LEU A 161 19.09 -13.76 17.57
CA LEU A 161 19.16 -13.34 18.98
C LEU A 161 18.31 -14.25 19.89
N LEU A 162 17.15 -14.69 19.40
CA LEU A 162 16.28 -15.60 20.15
C LEU A 162 16.98 -16.95 20.41
N GLU A 163 17.66 -17.50 19.38
CA GLU A 163 18.45 -18.73 19.50
C GLU A 163 19.63 -18.56 20.47
N ASP A 164 20.36 -17.44 20.37
CA ASP A 164 21.49 -17.13 21.26
C ASP A 164 21.03 -17.03 22.73
N TYR A 165 19.91 -16.36 23.00
CA TYR A 165 19.38 -16.23 24.35
C TYR A 165 18.89 -17.55 24.92
N GLU A 166 18.32 -18.44 24.11
CA GLU A 166 17.94 -19.80 24.52
C GLU A 166 19.16 -20.65 24.87
N ALA A 167 20.23 -20.54 24.08
CA ALA A 167 21.50 -21.22 24.36
C ALA A 167 22.11 -20.73 25.68
N GLN A 168 22.06 -19.42 25.97
CA GLN A 168 22.52 -18.85 27.22
C GLN A 168 21.73 -19.40 28.44
N LEU A 169 20.40 -19.45 28.33
CA LEU A 169 19.55 -19.98 29.37
C LEU A 169 19.87 -21.45 29.67
N ASN A 170 19.99 -22.27 28.61
CA ASN A 170 20.31 -23.69 28.75
C ASN A 170 21.68 -23.92 29.38
N ASN A 171 22.70 -23.17 28.98
CA ASN A 171 24.06 -23.27 29.56
C ASN A 171 24.08 -22.84 31.03
N SER A 172 23.30 -21.82 31.41
CA SER A 172 23.20 -21.38 32.80
C SER A 172 22.52 -22.42 33.70
N SER A 173 21.64 -23.25 33.14
CA SER A 173 20.92 -24.31 33.88
C SER A 173 21.79 -25.56 34.18
N PHE A 174 22.98 -25.70 33.55
CA PHE A 174 23.92 -26.79 33.77
C PHE A 174 24.91 -26.53 34.93
N PHE A 175 24.95 -25.31 35.47
CA PHE A 175 25.90 -24.92 36.51
C PHE A 175 25.27 -24.86 37.94
N PHE A 176 24.07 -25.36 38.10
CA PHE A 176 23.39 -25.49 39.40
C PHE A 176 22.97 -26.97 39.62
#